data_4c31213557f20a5aa9b154e538a05a45
#
_entry.id   4c31213557f20a5aa9b154e538a05a45
#
_cell.length_a   1.000
_cell.length_b   1.000
_cell.length_c   1.000
_cell.angle_alpha   90.00
_cell.angle_beta   90.00
_cell.angle_gamma   90.00
#
_symmetry.space_group_name_H-M   'P 1'
#
loop_
_entity.id
_entity.type
_entity.pdbx_description
1 polymer ?
#
loop_
_entity_poly.entity_id
_entity_poly.type
_entity_poly.pdbx_seq_one_letter_code
_entity_poly.pdbx_strand_id
1 'polypeptide(L)'
;MCIQPVKAENRAGKYDGSVVKYAQIDKEEGIFLLYLGLLLLAGILQGIMVSLNGQMGNYFSLFGICFFVHAIALVLLFAYLLAKRQTLQFAGAPWYVYLVGVMGIAIVASSSWCTLHVGASAFMALSTAGQLVSSALIDRFGLFGMPVTRIRRQQLPGYALVLLGVILVVLN
;
A
#
# COMPACT_ATOMS: atom_id res chain seq x y z
N MET A 1 -21.39 6.91 -5.70
CA MET A 1 -21.93 7.21 -7.05
C MET A 1 -22.51 5.90 -7.58
N CYS A 2 -23.82 5.68 -7.41
CA CYS A 2 -24.49 4.46 -7.87
C CYS A 2 -24.56 4.45 -9.40
N ILE A 3 -23.82 3.55 -10.03
CA ILE A 3 -23.90 3.32 -11.48
C ILE A 3 -25.08 2.39 -11.71
N GLN A 4 -26.13 2.88 -12.38
CA GLN A 4 -27.26 2.05 -12.77
C GLN A 4 -26.84 1.03 -13.83
N PRO A 5 -27.32 -0.23 -13.77
CA PRO A 5 -27.00 -1.24 -14.77
C PRO A 5 -27.61 -0.86 -16.13
N VAL A 6 -26.77 -0.94 -17.17
CA VAL A 6 -27.23 -0.77 -18.56
C VAL A 6 -28.17 -1.93 -18.90
N LYS A 7 -29.44 -1.61 -19.14
CA LYS A 7 -30.44 -2.59 -19.56
C LYS A 7 -30.24 -2.90 -21.04
N ALA A 8 -29.70 -4.05 -21.37
CA ALA A 8 -29.72 -4.60 -22.74
C ALA A 8 -31.01 -5.37 -22.95
N GLU A 9 -31.89 -4.84 -23.80
CA GLU A 9 -33.21 -5.41 -24.16
C GLU A 9 -33.03 -6.24 -25.43
N ASN A 10 -33.42 -7.52 -25.38
CA ASN A 10 -33.43 -8.39 -26.54
C ASN A 10 -34.76 -8.20 -27.28
N ARG A 11 -34.77 -8.45 -28.62
CA ARG A 11 -35.96 -8.28 -29.53
C ARG A 11 -37.25 -9.02 -29.10
N ALA A 12 -37.18 -9.81 -28.01
CA ALA A 12 -38.35 -10.50 -27.42
C ALA A 12 -38.78 -9.92 -26.06
N GLY A 13 -38.28 -8.76 -25.62
CA GLY A 13 -38.63 -8.15 -24.34
C GLY A 13 -38.24 -8.93 -23.09
N LYS A 14 -37.39 -9.95 -23.23
CA LYS A 14 -36.89 -10.79 -22.12
C LYS A 14 -35.45 -10.46 -21.84
N TYR A 15 -35.15 -9.99 -20.63
CA TYR A 15 -33.77 -9.70 -20.21
C TYR A 15 -32.97 -10.99 -20.17
N ASP A 16 -31.94 -11.08 -20.98
CA ASP A 16 -30.98 -12.18 -20.90
C ASP A 16 -30.02 -11.92 -19.74
N GLY A 17 -30.28 -12.56 -18.62
CA GLY A 17 -29.47 -12.48 -17.41
C GLY A 17 -28.02 -12.96 -17.60
N SER A 18 -27.77 -13.74 -18.67
CA SER A 18 -26.42 -14.22 -18.98
C SER A 18 -25.53 -13.08 -19.49
N VAL A 19 -26.02 -12.25 -20.41
CA VAL A 19 -25.26 -11.11 -20.97
C VAL A 19 -24.91 -10.09 -19.90
N VAL A 20 -25.84 -9.82 -18.97
CA VAL A 20 -25.60 -8.91 -17.84
C VAL A 20 -24.51 -9.50 -16.91
N LYS A 21 -24.55 -10.80 -16.67
CA LYS A 21 -23.58 -11.51 -15.83
C LYS A 21 -22.18 -11.51 -16.44
N TYR A 22 -22.06 -11.76 -17.75
CA TYR A 22 -20.76 -11.70 -18.45
C TYR A 22 -20.16 -10.29 -18.45
N ALA A 23 -20.97 -9.25 -18.73
CA ALA A 23 -20.50 -7.86 -18.69
C ALA A 23 -20.08 -7.41 -17.30
N GLN A 24 -20.69 -7.96 -16.24
CA GLN A 24 -20.33 -7.66 -14.86
C GLN A 24 -19.03 -8.36 -14.45
N ILE A 25 -18.84 -9.62 -14.88
CA ILE A 25 -17.60 -10.39 -14.64
C ILE A 25 -16.41 -9.71 -15.34
N ASP A 26 -16.56 -9.37 -16.62
CA ASP A 26 -15.50 -8.70 -17.41
C ASP A 26 -15.08 -7.34 -16.79
N LYS A 27 -16.04 -6.61 -16.26
CA LYS A 27 -15.80 -5.34 -15.57
C LYS A 27 -15.09 -5.53 -14.22
N GLU A 28 -15.45 -6.55 -13.47
CA GLU A 28 -14.79 -6.90 -12.20
C GLU A 28 -13.34 -7.37 -12.43
N GLU A 29 -13.11 -8.19 -13.48
CA GLU A 29 -11.76 -8.61 -13.87
C GLU A 29 -10.90 -7.43 -14.33
N GLY A 30 -11.43 -6.52 -15.13
CA GLY A 30 -10.73 -5.31 -15.57
C GLY A 30 -10.34 -4.39 -14.41
N ILE A 31 -11.25 -4.21 -13.45
CA ILE A 31 -10.99 -3.42 -12.22
C ILE A 31 -9.93 -4.13 -11.35
N PHE A 32 -10.00 -5.44 -11.23
CA PHE A 32 -9.02 -6.24 -10.48
C PHE A 32 -7.62 -6.11 -11.08
N LEU A 33 -7.48 -6.23 -12.41
CA LEU A 33 -6.21 -6.06 -13.11
C LEU A 33 -5.64 -4.64 -12.92
N LEU A 34 -6.50 -3.61 -12.96
CA LEU A 34 -6.10 -2.24 -12.68
C LEU A 34 -5.52 -2.09 -11.26
N TYR A 35 -6.17 -2.65 -10.24
CA TYR A 35 -5.66 -2.62 -8.88
C TYR A 35 -4.34 -3.37 -8.74
N LEU A 36 -4.21 -4.52 -9.41
CA LEU A 36 -2.96 -5.29 -9.43
C LEU A 36 -1.81 -4.47 -10.05
N GLY A 37 -2.06 -3.81 -11.16
CA GLY A 37 -1.10 -2.92 -11.81
C GLY A 37 -0.68 -1.75 -10.92
N LEU A 38 -1.64 -1.11 -10.23
CA LEU A 38 -1.36 -0.03 -9.29
C LEU A 38 -0.54 -0.49 -8.08
N LEU A 39 -0.83 -1.68 -7.54
CA LEU A 39 -0.07 -2.27 -6.44
C LEU A 39 1.37 -2.60 -6.86
N LEU A 40 1.55 -3.15 -8.06
CA LEU A 40 2.89 -3.41 -8.59
C LEU A 40 3.69 -2.12 -8.78
N LEU A 41 3.07 -1.10 -9.35
CA LEU A 41 3.68 0.21 -9.52
C LEU A 41 4.07 0.83 -8.16
N ALA A 42 3.19 0.76 -7.18
CA ALA A 42 3.47 1.23 -5.82
C ALA A 42 4.68 0.49 -5.20
N GLY A 43 4.77 -0.83 -5.39
CA GLY A 43 5.91 -1.62 -4.93
C GLY A 43 7.24 -1.21 -5.59
N ILE A 44 7.23 -0.97 -6.91
CA ILE A 44 8.41 -0.48 -7.65
C ILE A 44 8.85 0.89 -7.11
N LEU A 45 7.91 1.83 -6.97
CA LEU A 45 8.20 3.16 -6.45
C LEU A 45 8.74 3.11 -5.02
N GLN A 46 8.20 2.23 -4.19
CA GLN A 46 8.69 2.01 -2.82
C GLN A 46 10.12 1.49 -2.82
N GLY A 47 10.46 0.53 -3.69
CA GLY A 47 11.83 0.01 -3.82
C GLY A 47 12.83 1.09 -4.23
N ILE A 48 12.48 1.92 -5.22
CA ILE A 48 13.28 3.07 -5.66
C ILE A 48 13.46 4.07 -4.50
N MET A 49 12.39 4.42 -3.81
CA MET A 49 12.41 5.35 -2.68
C MET A 49 13.34 4.87 -1.56
N VAL A 50 13.26 3.60 -1.18
CA VAL A 50 14.12 3.01 -0.14
C VAL A 50 15.58 3.04 -0.55
N SER A 51 15.90 2.70 -1.81
CA SER A 51 17.26 2.74 -2.34
C SER A 51 17.83 4.16 -2.34
N LEU A 52 17.04 5.15 -2.75
CA LEU A 52 17.44 6.57 -2.72
C LEU A 52 17.63 7.08 -1.30
N ASN A 53 16.74 6.73 -0.36
CA ASN A 53 16.89 7.08 1.05
C ASN A 53 18.18 6.49 1.65
N GLY A 54 18.53 5.26 1.28
CA GLY A 54 19.82 4.68 1.66
C GLY A 54 21.01 5.47 1.12
N GLN A 55 20.98 5.85 -0.17
CA GLN A 55 22.02 6.67 -0.79
C GLN A 55 22.18 8.03 -0.11
N MET A 56 21.07 8.66 0.28
CA MET A 56 21.11 9.94 1.02
C MET A 56 21.90 9.84 2.33
N GLY A 57 21.97 8.67 2.94
CA GLY A 57 22.73 8.44 4.18
C GLY A 57 24.23 8.62 4.04
N ASN A 58 24.79 8.61 2.82
CA ASN A 58 26.17 8.95 2.55
C ASN A 58 26.47 10.46 2.62
N TYR A 59 25.43 11.30 2.49
CA TYR A 59 25.57 12.75 2.40
C TYR A 59 24.94 13.49 3.57
N PHE A 60 23.89 12.93 4.18
CA PHE A 60 23.10 13.57 5.23
C PHE A 60 23.04 12.71 6.48
N SER A 61 22.95 13.37 7.63
CA SER A 61 22.60 12.66 8.87
C SER A 61 21.17 12.11 8.80
N LEU A 62 20.89 11.12 9.63
CA LEU A 62 19.58 10.47 9.70
C LEU A 62 18.43 11.46 9.86
N PHE A 63 18.60 12.46 10.72
CA PHE A 63 17.62 13.53 10.92
C PHE A 63 17.47 14.43 9.69
N GLY A 64 18.59 14.68 8.97
CA GLY A 64 18.57 15.44 7.72
C GLY A 64 17.76 14.73 6.64
N ILE A 65 17.93 13.43 6.49
CA ILE A 65 17.14 12.61 5.52
C ILE A 65 15.66 12.71 5.85
N CYS A 66 15.27 12.47 7.10
CA CYS A 66 13.88 12.57 7.53
C CYS A 66 13.30 13.96 7.26
N PHE A 67 14.06 15.03 7.55
CA PHE A 67 13.64 16.39 7.29
C PHE A 67 13.40 16.64 5.80
N PHE A 68 14.36 16.32 4.93
CA PHE A 68 14.24 16.57 3.49
C PHE A 68 13.09 15.80 2.85
N VAL A 69 12.95 14.50 3.17
CA VAL A 69 11.89 13.64 2.62
C VAL A 69 10.51 14.19 3.00
N HIS A 70 10.31 14.54 4.27
CA HIS A 70 9.02 15.03 4.74
C HIS A 70 8.76 16.48 4.29
N ALA A 71 9.79 17.33 4.20
CA ALA A 71 9.64 18.70 3.70
C ALA A 71 9.23 18.72 2.22
N ILE A 72 9.87 17.92 1.38
CA ILE A 72 9.49 17.82 -0.03
C ILE A 72 8.06 17.28 -0.17
N ALA A 73 7.71 16.23 0.56
CA ALA A 73 6.36 15.68 0.55
C ALA A 73 5.32 16.71 1.00
N LEU A 74 5.62 17.49 2.04
CA LEU A 74 4.75 18.55 2.54
C LEU A 74 4.52 19.63 1.48
N VAL A 75 5.58 20.10 0.83
CA VAL A 75 5.49 21.15 -0.21
C VAL A 75 4.65 20.67 -1.40
N LEU A 76 4.89 19.44 -1.87
CA LEU A 76 4.12 18.86 -2.98
C LEU A 76 2.65 18.67 -2.62
N LEU A 77 2.37 18.17 -1.41
CA LEU A 77 1.00 17.99 -0.93
C LEU A 77 0.29 19.34 -0.79
N PHE A 78 0.96 20.34 -0.22
CA PHE A 78 0.41 21.67 -0.06
C PHE A 78 0.11 22.34 -1.41
N ALA A 79 1.03 22.23 -2.37
CA ALA A 79 0.81 22.71 -3.74
C ALA A 79 -0.39 22.02 -4.40
N TYR A 80 -0.53 20.70 -4.24
CA TYR A 80 -1.67 19.95 -4.74
C TYR A 80 -3.01 20.41 -4.11
N LEU A 81 -3.04 20.61 -2.80
CA LEU A 81 -4.24 21.07 -2.08
C LEU A 81 -4.67 22.47 -2.55
N LEU A 82 -3.70 23.38 -2.73
CA LEU A 82 -3.96 24.70 -3.27
C LEU A 82 -4.52 24.65 -4.70
N ALA A 83 -3.92 23.82 -5.56
CA ALA A 83 -4.37 23.65 -6.94
C ALA A 83 -5.79 23.08 -7.04
N LYS A 84 -6.15 22.17 -6.15
CA LYS A 84 -7.48 21.54 -6.09
C LYS A 84 -8.49 22.31 -5.22
N ARG A 85 -8.08 23.38 -4.57
CA ARG A 85 -8.91 24.15 -3.61
C ARG A 85 -9.57 23.26 -2.55
N GLN A 86 -8.88 22.19 -2.15
CA GLN A 86 -9.39 21.30 -1.10
C GLN A 86 -8.98 21.83 0.27
N THR A 87 -9.91 21.83 1.20
CA THR A 87 -9.67 22.18 2.60
C THR A 87 -9.31 20.94 3.41
N LEU A 88 -8.31 21.06 4.25
CA LEU A 88 -7.97 20.01 5.21
C LEU A 88 -9.03 19.99 6.32
N GLN A 89 -9.75 18.88 6.41
CA GLN A 89 -10.72 18.67 7.49
C GLN A 89 -10.02 17.89 8.62
N PHE A 90 -9.67 18.61 9.68
CA PHE A 90 -9.05 18.00 10.87
C PHE A 90 -10.08 17.53 11.92
N ALA A 91 -11.35 17.93 11.76
CA ALA A 91 -12.37 17.67 12.74
C ALA A 91 -12.88 16.22 12.68
N GLY A 92 -12.87 15.53 13.83
CA GLY A 92 -13.51 14.22 14.01
C GLY A 92 -12.61 12.99 13.87
N ALA A 93 -11.32 13.14 13.56
CA ALA A 93 -10.40 12.01 13.53
C ALA A 93 -9.95 11.63 14.97
N PRO A 94 -9.95 10.33 15.34
CA PRO A 94 -9.45 9.90 16.64
C PRO A 94 -7.95 10.18 16.76
N TRP A 95 -7.48 10.46 17.97
CA TRP A 95 -6.12 10.94 18.24
C TRP A 95 -5.00 10.01 17.73
N TYR A 96 -5.24 8.70 17.71
CA TYR A 96 -4.25 7.72 17.25
C TYR A 96 -3.95 7.81 15.75
N VAL A 97 -4.82 8.41 14.95
CA VAL A 97 -4.58 8.64 13.51
C VAL A 97 -3.43 9.61 13.29
N TYR A 98 -3.23 10.56 14.21
CA TYR A 98 -2.13 11.53 14.10
C TYR A 98 -0.75 10.91 14.40
N LEU A 99 -0.71 9.75 15.07
CA LEU A 99 0.53 9.01 15.31
C LEU A 99 1.17 8.47 14.02
N VAL A 100 0.41 8.36 12.92
CA VAL A 100 0.90 7.90 11.61
C VAL A 100 2.07 8.78 11.12
N GLY A 101 2.04 10.09 11.39
CA GLY A 101 3.16 10.98 11.05
C GLY A 101 4.46 10.63 11.78
N VAL A 102 4.37 10.32 13.07
CA VAL A 102 5.52 9.90 13.87
C VAL A 102 6.05 8.54 13.39
N MET A 103 5.16 7.60 13.09
CA MET A 103 5.54 6.32 12.51
C MET A 103 6.22 6.46 11.15
N GLY A 104 5.79 7.43 10.32
CA GLY A 104 6.43 7.75 9.05
C GLY A 104 7.89 8.16 9.22
N ILE A 105 8.19 9.02 10.17
CA ILE A 105 9.57 9.43 10.50
C ILE A 105 10.40 8.20 10.95
N ALA A 106 9.85 7.37 11.84
CA ALA A 106 10.52 6.17 12.32
C ALA A 106 10.82 5.18 11.18
N ILE A 107 9.88 4.99 10.24
CA ILE A 107 10.06 4.12 9.07
C ILE A 107 11.14 4.67 8.14
N VAL A 108 11.14 5.98 7.83
CA VAL A 108 12.16 6.60 6.97
C VAL A 108 13.55 6.50 7.63
N ALA A 109 13.65 6.79 8.92
CA ALA A 109 14.90 6.68 9.66
C ALA A 109 15.44 5.24 9.65
N SER A 110 14.60 4.27 10.00
CA SER A 110 14.99 2.85 10.02
C SER A 110 15.35 2.35 8.63
N SER A 111 14.59 2.71 7.60
CA SER A 111 14.86 2.29 6.23
C SER A 111 16.19 2.82 5.72
N SER A 112 16.50 4.10 5.96
CA SER A 112 17.77 4.71 5.55
C SER A 112 18.95 4.07 6.26
N TRP A 113 18.86 3.88 7.58
CA TRP A 113 19.91 3.23 8.36
C TRP A 113 20.15 1.78 7.94
N CYS A 114 19.09 0.98 7.86
CA CYS A 114 19.22 -0.44 7.51
C CYS A 114 19.71 -0.62 6.08
N THR A 115 19.23 0.19 5.12
CA THR A 115 19.64 0.08 3.72
C THR A 115 21.14 0.33 3.54
N LEU A 116 21.74 1.24 4.32
CA LEU A 116 23.17 1.49 4.30
C LEU A 116 24.00 0.30 4.79
N HIS A 117 23.51 -0.47 5.76
CA HIS A 117 24.29 -1.53 6.40
C HIS A 117 24.02 -2.91 5.82
N VAL A 118 22.78 -3.21 5.46
CA VAL A 118 22.38 -4.54 4.97
C VAL A 118 21.93 -4.56 3.50
N GLY A 119 21.87 -3.40 2.87
CA GLY A 119 21.42 -3.26 1.49
C GLY A 119 19.91 -3.13 1.34
N ALA A 120 19.49 -2.58 0.20
CA ALA A 120 18.08 -2.30 -0.06
C ALA A 120 17.24 -3.58 -0.22
N SER A 121 17.80 -4.62 -0.86
CA SER A 121 17.09 -5.89 -1.10
C SER A 121 16.75 -6.62 0.20
N ALA A 122 17.73 -6.75 1.10
CA ALA A 122 17.53 -7.41 2.39
C ALA A 122 16.56 -6.62 3.28
N PHE A 123 16.69 -5.28 3.32
CA PHE A 123 15.74 -4.43 4.04
C PHE A 123 14.32 -4.60 3.51
N MET A 124 14.11 -4.54 2.17
CA MET A 124 12.79 -4.68 1.57
C MET A 124 12.17 -6.06 1.83
N ALA A 125 12.96 -7.13 1.75
CA ALA A 125 12.50 -8.47 2.04
C ALA A 125 12.02 -8.61 3.49
N LEU A 126 12.84 -8.19 4.46
CA LEU A 126 12.47 -8.23 5.88
C LEU A 126 11.27 -7.33 6.20
N SER A 127 11.26 -6.11 5.65
CA SER A 127 10.17 -5.16 5.84
C SER A 127 8.85 -5.72 5.32
N THR A 128 8.86 -6.34 4.14
CA THR A 128 7.65 -6.98 3.57
C THR A 128 7.15 -8.13 4.46
N ALA A 129 8.04 -8.95 4.99
CA ALA A 129 7.65 -10.01 5.93
C ALA A 129 7.02 -9.42 7.21
N GLY A 130 7.63 -8.37 7.77
CA GLY A 130 7.08 -7.66 8.93
C GLY A 130 5.70 -7.05 8.65
N GLN A 131 5.51 -6.44 7.48
CA GLN A 131 4.23 -5.89 7.04
C GLN A 131 3.15 -6.98 6.91
N LEU A 132 3.50 -8.14 6.34
CA LEU A 132 2.57 -9.28 6.21
C LEU A 132 2.13 -9.81 7.58
N VAL A 133 3.08 -9.98 8.51
CA VAL A 133 2.74 -10.43 9.86
C VAL A 133 1.87 -9.41 10.58
N SER A 134 2.23 -8.13 10.52
CA SER A 134 1.47 -7.05 11.15
C SER A 134 0.05 -6.94 10.58
N SER A 135 -0.09 -7.01 9.25
CA SER A 135 -1.42 -6.96 8.61
C SER A 135 -2.27 -8.17 8.99
N ALA A 136 -1.69 -9.37 9.03
CA ALA A 136 -2.39 -10.57 9.44
C ALA A 136 -2.89 -10.49 10.91
N LEU A 137 -2.12 -9.87 11.81
CA LEU A 137 -2.53 -9.63 13.19
C LEU A 137 -3.65 -8.60 13.27
N ILE A 138 -3.52 -7.49 12.55
CA ILE A 138 -4.55 -6.43 12.50
C ILE A 138 -5.87 -6.99 11.97
N ASP A 139 -5.83 -7.74 10.87
CA ASP A 139 -7.01 -8.36 10.27
C ASP A 139 -7.65 -9.40 11.18
N ARG A 140 -6.84 -10.17 11.92
CA ARG A 140 -7.35 -11.20 12.84
C ARG A 140 -8.04 -10.61 14.06
N PHE A 141 -7.50 -9.53 14.62
CA PHE A 141 -7.99 -8.91 15.84
C PHE A 141 -8.93 -7.73 15.59
N GLY A 142 -9.10 -7.30 14.32
CA GLY A 142 -9.92 -6.13 13.99
C GLY A 142 -9.40 -4.85 14.62
N LEU A 143 -8.06 -4.72 14.77
CA LEU A 143 -7.46 -3.55 15.38
C LEU A 143 -7.76 -2.30 14.54
N PHE A 144 -7.77 -1.14 15.19
CA PHE A 144 -8.05 0.17 14.56
C PHE A 144 -9.41 0.29 13.85
N GLY A 145 -10.41 -0.56 14.25
CA GLY A 145 -11.73 -0.52 13.63
C GLY A 145 -11.82 -1.21 12.27
N MET A 146 -10.81 -1.99 11.88
CA MET A 146 -10.83 -2.77 10.65
C MET A 146 -11.78 -3.97 10.78
N PRO A 147 -12.46 -4.38 9.70
CA PRO A 147 -13.32 -5.57 9.73
C PRO A 147 -12.47 -6.81 10.00
N VAL A 148 -12.95 -7.63 10.96
CA VAL A 148 -12.25 -8.88 11.30
C VAL A 148 -12.32 -9.85 10.13
N THR A 149 -11.17 -10.14 9.52
CA THR A 149 -11.06 -11.13 8.47
C THR A 149 -10.26 -12.33 8.95
N ARG A 150 -10.79 -13.53 8.71
CA ARG A 150 -10.08 -14.76 9.06
C ARG A 150 -9.14 -15.14 7.93
N ILE A 151 -7.89 -15.43 8.28
CA ILE A 151 -6.90 -15.96 7.33
C ILE A 151 -7.48 -17.26 6.73
N ARG A 152 -7.67 -17.26 5.42
CA ARG A 152 -8.12 -18.45 4.69
C ARG A 152 -6.95 -19.42 4.53
N ARG A 153 -7.22 -20.72 4.64
CA ARG A 153 -6.19 -21.76 4.43
C ARG A 153 -5.51 -21.66 3.06
N GLN A 154 -6.20 -21.09 2.08
CA GLN A 154 -5.69 -20.83 0.72
C GLN A 154 -4.59 -19.74 0.69
N GLN A 155 -4.48 -18.88 1.70
CA GLN A 155 -3.47 -17.84 1.80
C GLN A 155 -2.16 -18.33 2.45
N LEU A 156 -2.21 -19.42 3.21
CA LEU A 156 -1.05 -20.00 3.90
C LEU A 156 0.14 -20.31 2.97
N PRO A 157 -0.05 -20.91 1.77
CA PRO A 157 1.06 -21.13 0.85
C PRO A 157 1.74 -19.84 0.40
N GLY A 158 0.97 -18.76 0.19
CA GLY A 158 1.52 -17.44 -0.16
C GLY A 158 2.42 -16.86 0.95
N TYR A 159 1.97 -16.93 2.21
CA TYR A 159 2.79 -16.50 3.35
C TYR A 159 4.07 -17.34 3.48
N ALA A 160 3.99 -18.65 3.29
CA ALA A 160 5.14 -19.54 3.33
C ALA A 160 6.16 -19.21 2.22
N LEU A 161 5.68 -18.93 1.00
CA LEU A 161 6.52 -18.57 -0.13
C LEU A 161 7.27 -17.26 0.11
N VAL A 162 6.59 -16.24 0.67
CA VAL A 162 7.24 -14.98 1.01
C VAL A 162 8.30 -15.17 2.09
N LEU A 163 8.00 -15.92 3.15
CA LEU A 163 8.98 -16.22 4.20
C LEU A 163 10.21 -16.96 3.67
N LEU A 164 10.02 -17.94 2.78
CA LEU A 164 11.11 -18.63 2.11
C LEU A 164 11.95 -17.67 1.27
N GLY A 165 11.32 -16.77 0.51
CA GLY A 165 12.01 -15.73 -0.26
C GLY A 165 12.85 -14.82 0.61
N VAL A 166 12.32 -14.39 1.77
CA VAL A 166 13.06 -13.57 2.74
C VAL A 166 14.28 -14.31 3.27
N ILE A 167 14.13 -15.57 3.67
CA ILE A 167 15.23 -16.39 4.18
C ILE A 167 16.34 -16.50 3.12
N LEU A 168 15.98 -16.77 1.87
CA LEU A 168 16.96 -16.86 0.77
C LEU A 168 17.71 -15.54 0.54
N VAL A 169 17.02 -14.40 0.63
CA VAL A 169 17.64 -13.07 0.45
C VAL A 169 18.57 -12.73 1.62
N VAL A 170 18.21 -13.12 2.83
CA VAL A 170 19.00 -12.80 4.05
C VAL A 170 20.21 -13.71 4.20
N LEU A 171 20.13 -14.96 3.72
CA LEU A 171 21.23 -15.94 3.82
C LEU A 171 22.26 -15.84 2.68
N ASN A 172 21.98 -15.08 1.64
CA ASN A 172 22.90 -14.88 0.51
C ASN A 172 23.62 -13.54 0.60
#